data_9b17317266556baf2dae8ec399568674
#
_entry.id   9b17317266556baf2dae8ec399568674
#
_cell.length_a   1.000
_cell.length_b   1.000
_cell.length_c   1.000
_cell.angle_alpha   90.00
_cell.angle_beta   90.00
_cell.angle_gamma   90.00
#
_symmetry.space_group_name_H-M   'P 1'
#
loop_
_entity.id
_entity.type
_entity.pdbx_description
1 polymer ?
#
loop_
_entity_poly.entity_id
_entity_poly.type
_entity_poly.pdbx_seq_one_letter_code
_entity_poly.pdbx_strand_id
1 'polypeptide(L)'
;HGRSFIKMTEQNDPRNILAITVKNELIGAIGIHPKTDIDRMNAEMGYWIAETYWGKGIVTKAIEQMVAYTFGHFPDITRIFARPYGDNIASQRVLEKAGFTLEARLKATLIKNGVIKDELVYAVRRP
;
A
#
# COMPACT_ATOMS: atom_id res chain seq x y z
N HIS A 1 -19.64 11.37 2.39
CA HIS A 1 -20.22 10.74 2.50
C HIS A 1 -20.27 9.48 2.05
N GLY A 2 -20.31 8.86 2.58
CA GLY A 2 -20.29 7.50 2.31
C GLY A 2 -20.96 7.04 1.06
N ARG A 3 -21.10 7.89 0.12
CA ARG A 3 -21.72 7.51 -1.10
C ARG A 3 -20.79 6.90 -2.09
N SER A 4 -19.49 7.01 -1.90
CA SER A 4 -18.52 6.46 -2.82
C SER A 4 -18.30 4.97 -2.53
N PHE A 5 -18.36 4.16 -3.57
CA PHE A 5 -18.04 2.75 -3.46
C PHE A 5 -16.63 2.54 -3.98
N ILE A 6 -15.76 2.06 -3.13
CA ILE A 6 -14.43 1.66 -3.56
C ILE A 6 -14.53 0.22 -4.01
N LYS A 7 -14.28 0.02 -5.28
CA LYS A 7 -14.32 -1.31 -5.85
C LYS A 7 -12.92 -1.67 -6.28
N MET A 8 -12.44 -2.82 -5.81
CA MET A 8 -11.13 -3.31 -6.19
C MET A 8 -11.34 -4.50 -7.11
N THR A 9 -10.84 -4.38 -8.33
CA THR A 9 -10.97 -5.41 -9.34
C THR A 9 -9.61 -5.99 -9.63
N GLU A 10 -9.49 -7.31 -9.52
CA GLU A 10 -8.25 -8.00 -9.78
C GLU A 10 -7.82 -7.81 -11.22
N GLN A 11 -6.56 -7.47 -11.41
CA GLN A 11 -5.95 -7.37 -12.72
C GLN A 11 -5.17 -8.64 -12.99
N ASN A 12 -5.06 -8.99 -14.26
CA ASN A 12 -4.28 -10.16 -14.65
C ASN A 12 -2.80 -9.78 -14.63
N ASP A 13 -2.20 -9.82 -13.44
CA ASP A 13 -0.84 -9.36 -13.22
C ASP A 13 -0.20 -10.23 -12.14
N PRO A 14 1.03 -10.75 -12.38
CA PRO A 14 1.70 -11.61 -11.40
C PRO A 14 2.01 -10.93 -10.07
N ARG A 15 1.91 -9.60 -10.00
CA ARG A 15 2.12 -8.87 -8.76
C ARG A 15 0.83 -8.64 -7.99
N ASN A 16 -0.28 -9.20 -8.49
CA ASN A 16 -1.58 -9.08 -7.81
C ASN A 16 -2.00 -7.62 -7.60
N ILE A 17 -2.27 -6.95 -8.71
CA ILE A 17 -2.69 -5.55 -8.69
C ILE A 17 -4.22 -5.51 -8.76
N LEU A 18 -4.81 -4.68 -7.88
CA LEU A 18 -6.23 -4.43 -7.85
C LEU A 18 -6.49 -2.99 -8.29
N ALA A 19 -7.42 -2.81 -9.21
CA ALA A 19 -7.83 -1.47 -9.64
C ALA A 19 -8.76 -0.87 -8.59
N ILE A 20 -8.61 0.42 -8.36
CA ILE A 20 -9.50 1.17 -7.45
C ILE A 20 -10.43 2.01 -8.30
N THR A 21 -11.73 1.76 -8.15
CA THR A 21 -12.73 2.52 -8.90
C THR A 21 -13.72 3.17 -7.96
N VAL A 22 -14.22 4.32 -8.38
CA VAL A 22 -15.31 5.02 -7.69
C VAL A 22 -16.32 5.36 -8.77
N LYS A 23 -17.57 4.90 -8.60
CA LYS A 23 -18.63 5.11 -9.58
C LYS A 23 -18.21 4.66 -10.99
N ASN A 24 -17.56 3.52 -11.07
CA ASN A 24 -17.10 2.90 -12.32
C ASN A 24 -15.95 3.65 -13.01
N GLU A 25 -15.38 4.64 -12.36
CA GLU A 25 -14.24 5.37 -12.90
C GLU A 25 -12.97 4.90 -12.22
N LEU A 26 -11.95 4.55 -13.02
CA LEU A 26 -10.66 4.13 -12.49
C LEU A 26 -9.94 5.34 -11.90
N ILE A 27 -9.65 5.29 -10.61
CA ILE A 27 -8.99 6.41 -9.93
C ILE A 27 -7.64 6.03 -9.35
N GLY A 28 -7.27 4.76 -9.38
CA GLY A 28 -5.99 4.34 -8.85
C GLY A 28 -5.81 2.84 -8.92
N ALA A 29 -4.73 2.39 -8.34
CA ALA A 29 -4.44 0.96 -8.23
C ALA A 29 -3.64 0.72 -6.97
N ILE A 30 -3.78 -0.49 -6.43
CA ILE A 30 -3.02 -0.93 -5.27
C ILE A 30 -2.62 -2.37 -5.52
N GLY A 31 -1.39 -2.71 -5.17
CA GLY A 31 -0.91 -4.05 -5.44
C GLY A 31 0.03 -4.54 -4.38
N ILE A 32 0.23 -5.85 -4.37
CA ILE A 32 1.25 -6.47 -3.55
C ILE A 32 2.24 -7.19 -4.43
N HIS A 33 3.47 -7.25 -3.94
CA HIS A 33 4.56 -7.95 -4.59
C HIS A 33 5.07 -8.99 -3.60
N PRO A 34 4.56 -10.22 -3.67
CA PRO A 34 5.04 -11.27 -2.76
C PRO A 34 6.51 -11.54 -2.99
N LYS A 35 7.25 -11.69 -1.91
CA LYS A 35 8.66 -12.02 -1.99
C LYS A 35 8.83 -13.53 -2.07
N THR A 36 10.04 -13.96 -2.37
CA THR A 36 10.34 -15.36 -2.62
C THR A 36 11.46 -15.86 -1.71
N ASP A 37 11.63 -17.16 -1.66
CA ASP A 37 12.73 -17.83 -0.95
C ASP A 37 12.70 -17.47 0.54
N ILE A 38 13.82 -16.97 1.07
CA ILE A 38 13.89 -16.67 2.51
C ILE A 38 12.97 -15.53 2.92
N ASP A 39 12.56 -14.70 1.96
CA ASP A 39 11.66 -13.58 2.23
C ASP A 39 10.19 -13.89 1.94
N ARG A 40 9.86 -15.16 1.69
CA ARG A 40 8.52 -15.53 1.19
C ARG A 40 7.37 -15.24 2.15
N MET A 41 7.66 -14.92 3.41
CA MET A 41 6.63 -14.52 4.37
C MET A 41 6.23 -13.06 4.23
N ASN A 42 6.88 -12.32 3.34
CA ASN A 42 6.69 -10.89 3.17
C ASN A 42 6.07 -10.56 1.82
N ALA A 43 5.31 -9.50 1.79
CA ALA A 43 4.87 -8.89 0.53
C ALA A 43 5.04 -7.38 0.64
N GLU A 44 5.52 -6.77 -0.43
CA GLU A 44 5.62 -5.31 -0.48
C GLU A 44 4.36 -4.75 -1.12
N MET A 45 3.78 -3.72 -0.52
CA MET A 45 2.58 -3.07 -1.03
C MET A 45 2.93 -1.73 -1.66
N GLY A 46 2.35 -1.45 -2.82
CA GLY A 46 2.45 -0.15 -3.44
C GLY A 46 1.08 0.30 -3.94
N TYR A 47 0.90 1.60 -4.10
CA TYR A 47 -0.37 2.13 -4.58
C TYR A 47 -0.17 3.52 -5.19
N TRP A 48 -1.15 3.90 -6.01
CA TRP A 48 -1.28 5.27 -6.48
C TRP A 48 -2.76 5.61 -6.56
N ILE A 49 -3.08 6.88 -6.44
CA ILE A 49 -4.45 7.35 -6.56
C ILE A 49 -4.45 8.75 -7.16
N ALA A 50 -5.42 9.04 -8.00
CA ALA A 50 -5.55 10.35 -8.64
C ALA A 50 -5.69 11.45 -7.59
N GLU A 51 -5.01 12.56 -7.83
CA GLU A 51 -4.88 13.64 -6.86
C GLU A 51 -6.23 14.17 -6.39
N THR A 52 -7.22 14.22 -7.26
CA THR A 52 -8.54 14.71 -6.92
C THR A 52 -9.23 13.87 -5.85
N TYR A 53 -8.73 12.66 -5.59
CA TYR A 53 -9.30 11.77 -4.59
C TYR A 53 -8.48 11.69 -3.30
N TRP A 54 -7.43 12.50 -3.19
CA TRP A 54 -6.63 12.53 -1.97
C TRP A 54 -7.42 13.13 -0.82
N GLY A 55 -7.11 12.69 0.39
CA GLY A 55 -7.70 13.26 1.60
C GLY A 55 -9.14 12.88 1.87
N LYS A 56 -9.67 11.88 1.16
CA LYS A 56 -11.07 11.47 1.31
C LYS A 56 -11.23 10.11 1.98
N GLY A 57 -10.17 9.57 2.54
CA GLY A 57 -10.23 8.26 3.20
C GLY A 57 -10.24 7.07 2.25
N ILE A 58 -10.18 7.30 0.94
CA ILE A 58 -10.24 6.22 -0.05
C ILE A 58 -8.99 5.37 0.02
N VAL A 59 -7.82 6.00 0.13
CA VAL A 59 -6.55 5.26 0.18
C VAL A 59 -6.50 4.36 1.41
N THR A 60 -6.89 4.88 2.56
CA THR A 60 -6.92 4.10 3.80
C THR A 60 -7.79 2.85 3.64
N LYS A 61 -8.99 3.03 3.07
CA LYS A 61 -9.89 1.89 2.84
C LYS A 61 -9.32 0.90 1.84
N ALA A 62 -8.70 1.39 0.78
CA ALA A 62 -8.09 0.53 -0.22
C ALA A 62 -6.96 -0.30 0.40
N ILE A 63 -6.14 0.32 1.26
CA ILE A 63 -5.07 -0.39 1.95
C ILE A 63 -5.65 -1.47 2.85
N GLU A 64 -6.70 -1.15 3.62
CA GLU A 64 -7.34 -2.13 4.51
C GLU A 64 -7.88 -3.31 3.72
N GLN A 65 -8.52 -3.06 2.58
CA GLN A 65 -9.03 -4.12 1.74
C GLN A 65 -7.91 -4.97 1.15
N MET A 66 -6.81 -4.33 0.74
CA MET A 66 -5.67 -5.06 0.20
C MET A 66 -5.01 -5.94 1.24
N VAL A 67 -4.91 -5.46 2.47
CA VAL A 67 -4.37 -6.25 3.58
C VAL A 67 -5.23 -7.49 3.80
N ALA A 68 -6.55 -7.30 3.88
CA ALA A 68 -7.46 -8.42 4.06
C ALA A 68 -7.40 -9.40 2.90
N TYR A 69 -7.37 -8.89 1.67
CA TYR A 69 -7.24 -9.72 0.48
C TYR A 69 -5.96 -10.56 0.52
N THR A 70 -4.85 -9.91 0.84
CA THR A 70 -3.54 -10.57 0.86
C THR A 70 -3.49 -11.68 1.90
N PHE A 71 -3.92 -11.39 3.12
CA PHE A 71 -3.90 -12.40 4.17
C PHE A 71 -4.91 -13.53 3.92
N GLY A 72 -5.98 -13.22 3.18
CA GLY A 72 -6.97 -14.24 2.85
C GLY A 72 -6.57 -15.15 1.70
N HIS A 73 -5.76 -14.67 0.76
CA HIS A 73 -5.39 -15.42 -0.43
C HIS A 73 -3.98 -16.01 -0.38
N PHE A 74 -3.13 -15.52 0.51
CA PHE A 74 -1.73 -15.95 0.59
C PHE A 74 -1.42 -16.38 2.01
N PRO A 75 -1.72 -17.64 2.37
CA PRO A 75 -1.56 -18.09 3.77
C PRO A 75 -0.13 -18.00 4.29
N ASP A 76 0.86 -18.03 3.41
CA ASP A 76 2.26 -17.96 3.85
C ASP A 76 2.73 -16.55 4.13
N ILE A 77 1.99 -15.54 3.70
CA ILE A 77 2.38 -14.15 3.94
C ILE A 77 1.91 -13.74 5.33
N THR A 78 2.85 -13.35 6.17
CA THR A 78 2.58 -12.92 7.54
C THR A 78 2.89 -11.45 7.77
N ARG A 79 3.54 -10.79 6.81
CA ARG A 79 3.93 -9.40 6.93
C ARG A 79 3.78 -8.68 5.58
N ILE A 80 3.09 -7.56 5.60
CA ILE A 80 2.98 -6.67 4.44
C ILE A 80 3.66 -5.37 4.80
N PHE A 81 4.57 -4.90 3.94
CA PHE A 81 5.32 -3.68 4.22
C PHE A 81 5.23 -2.70 3.06
N ALA A 82 5.44 -1.42 3.37
CA ALA A 82 5.47 -0.34 2.40
C ALA A 82 6.63 0.59 2.75
N ARG A 83 7.20 1.24 1.73
CA ARG A 83 8.41 2.06 1.90
C ARG A 83 8.19 3.49 1.40
N PRO A 84 7.44 4.30 2.13
CA PRO A 84 7.26 5.70 1.75
C PRO A 84 8.55 6.49 1.96
N TYR A 85 8.68 7.59 1.21
CA TYR A 85 9.78 8.53 1.46
C TYR A 85 9.57 9.21 2.81
N GLY A 86 10.69 9.59 3.44
CA GLY A 86 10.65 10.21 4.76
C GLY A 86 9.91 11.55 4.79
N ASP A 87 9.81 12.24 3.65
CA ASP A 87 9.09 13.51 3.56
C ASP A 87 7.66 13.35 3.05
N ASN A 88 7.22 12.14 2.78
CA ASN A 88 5.85 11.90 2.32
C ASN A 88 4.93 11.66 3.52
N ILE A 89 4.55 12.75 4.18
CA ILE A 89 3.75 12.68 5.41
C ILE A 89 2.36 12.11 5.13
N ALA A 90 1.77 12.44 3.99
CA ALA A 90 0.44 11.95 3.65
C ALA A 90 0.41 10.43 3.57
N SER A 91 1.42 9.83 2.92
CA SER A 91 1.51 8.39 2.81
C SER A 91 1.71 7.72 4.18
N GLN A 92 2.53 8.33 5.02
CA GLN A 92 2.76 7.81 6.37
C GLN A 92 1.46 7.79 7.18
N ARG A 93 0.67 8.86 7.07
CA ARG A 93 -0.58 8.94 7.83
C ARG A 93 -1.61 7.91 7.39
N VAL A 94 -1.76 7.70 6.07
CA VAL A 94 -2.74 6.71 5.62
C VAL A 94 -2.31 5.29 5.99
N LEU A 95 -1.00 5.01 5.99
CA LEU A 95 -0.50 3.72 6.45
C LEU A 95 -0.79 3.52 7.93
N GLU A 96 -0.53 4.53 8.74
CA GLU A 96 -0.80 4.45 10.18
C GLU A 96 -2.29 4.26 10.46
N LYS A 97 -3.14 4.98 9.74
CA LYS A 97 -4.60 4.83 9.89
C LYS A 97 -5.06 3.43 9.49
N ALA A 98 -4.38 2.81 8.56
CA ALA A 98 -4.73 1.47 8.11
C ALA A 98 -4.12 0.37 9.00
N GLY A 99 -3.46 0.76 10.10
CA GLY A 99 -2.94 -0.21 11.07
C GLY A 99 -1.49 -0.59 10.90
N PHE A 100 -0.77 0.07 9.98
CA PHE A 100 0.66 -0.19 9.81
C PHE A 100 1.46 0.53 10.90
N THR A 101 2.57 -0.05 11.28
CA THR A 101 3.48 0.48 12.29
C THR A 101 4.82 0.79 11.66
N LEU A 102 5.43 1.90 12.04
CA LEU A 102 6.78 2.24 11.59
C LEU A 102 7.78 1.26 12.20
N GLU A 103 8.49 0.53 11.34
CA GLU A 103 9.50 -0.44 11.80
C GLU A 103 10.91 0.07 11.64
N ALA A 104 11.18 0.94 10.69
CA ALA A 104 12.54 1.42 10.45
C ALA A 104 12.53 2.76 9.73
N ARG A 105 13.56 3.55 9.99
CA ARG A 105 13.87 4.76 9.25
C ARG A 105 15.32 4.66 8.79
N LEU A 106 15.51 4.65 7.46
CA LEU A 106 16.84 4.55 6.86
C LEU A 106 17.19 5.92 6.30
N LYS A 107 18.28 6.49 6.80
CA LYS A 107 18.66 7.85 6.43
C LYS A 107 19.40 7.87 5.11
N ALA A 108 18.97 8.78 4.21
CA ALA A 108 19.71 9.13 2.99
C ALA A 108 20.02 7.91 2.12
N THR A 109 19.05 7.00 1.98
CA THR A 109 19.25 5.78 1.20
C THR A 109 18.67 5.87 -0.21
N LEU A 110 17.88 6.91 -0.52
CA LEU A 110 17.19 7.02 -1.79
C LEU A 110 17.53 8.34 -2.45
N ILE A 111 17.50 8.36 -3.78
CA ILE A 111 17.62 9.60 -4.52
C ILE A 111 16.47 9.66 -5.54
N LYS A 112 15.76 10.78 -5.57
CA LYS A 112 14.66 10.99 -6.50
C LYS A 112 14.77 12.40 -7.06
N ASN A 113 14.87 12.50 -8.39
CA ASN A 113 15.02 13.78 -9.08
C ASN A 113 16.15 14.62 -8.49
N GLY A 114 17.28 13.97 -8.18
CA GLY A 114 18.45 14.62 -7.62
C GLY A 114 18.36 14.97 -6.14
N VAL A 115 17.27 14.62 -5.47
CA VAL A 115 17.07 14.92 -4.05
C VAL A 115 17.24 13.65 -3.24
N ILE A 116 18.13 13.70 -2.25
CA ILE A 116 18.37 12.57 -1.34
C ILE A 116 17.25 12.54 -0.31
N LYS A 117 16.69 11.34 -0.11
CA LYS A 117 15.56 11.14 0.80
C LYS A 117 15.83 9.98 1.74
N ASP A 118 15.17 10.05 2.89
CA ASP A 118 15.13 8.91 3.80
C ASP A 118 14.09 7.91 3.29
N GLU A 119 14.26 6.66 3.68
CA GLU A 119 13.30 5.60 3.42
C GLU A 119 12.70 5.17 4.75
N LEU A 120 11.37 5.11 4.82
CA LEU A 120 10.69 4.56 5.98
C LEU A 120 10.15 3.19 5.63
N VAL A 121 10.11 2.29 6.63
CA VAL A 121 9.51 0.97 6.46
C VAL A 121 8.35 0.87 7.42
N TYR A 122 7.15 0.79 6.86
CA TYR A 122 5.93 0.55 7.62
C TYR A 122 5.46 -0.87 7.35
N ALA A 123 4.93 -1.53 8.35
CA ALA A 123 4.48 -2.91 8.18
C ALA A 123 3.26 -3.22 9.02
N VAL A 124 2.47 -4.17 8.53
CA VAL A 124 1.38 -4.77 9.28
C VAL A 124 1.58 -6.28 9.24
N ARG A 125 1.27 -6.94 10.34
CA ARG A 125 1.48 -8.38 10.46
C ARG A 125 0.14 -9.08 10.60
N ARG A 126 0.12 -10.35 10.19
CA ARG A 126 -1.06 -11.19 10.33
C ARG A 126 -1.40 -11.31 11.82
N PRO A 127 -2.67 -11.08 12.19
CA PRO A 127 -3.09 -11.22 13.58
C PRO A 127 -2.94 -12.65 14.08
#